data_706c825e63969d2eba879efea7448542
#
_entry.id   706c825e63969d2eba879efea7448542
#
_cell.length_a   1.000
_cell.length_b   1.000
_cell.length_c   1.000
_cell.angle_alpha   90.00
_cell.angle_beta   90.00
_cell.angle_gamma   90.00
#
_symmetry.space_group_name_H-M   'P 1'
#
loop_
_entity.id
_entity.type
_entity.pdbx_description
1 polymer ?
#
loop_
_entity_poly.entity_id
_entity_poly.type
_entity_poly.pdbx_seq_one_letter_code
_entity_poly.pdbx_strand_id
1 'polypeptide(L)'
;MAHITVENLAKEFSRADGTALSVIGGLTFDVKDGEFVSILGPSGCGKSTLLSILAGLERPTSGEIRLDGKPLGPNSNGMRLGFVFQQPRLLNWRSVRRNVMLPLERGSLSKEEQQALSGRYLDLVRLNGFEDYFPLQLSGGMQQRVAIARALVVEPDVLLMDEPFSSLDEITARKMRAELNRIWHETEKTIIFVTHDISEAVFLSNRLLVVTERPTRVFDMLTIDVGYPRDYDDDRLFELTKKVGRIFLHMEEGHGE
;
A
#
# COMPACT_ATOMS: atom_id res chain seq x y z
N MET A 1 9.05 9.26 -13.25
CA MET A 1 8.76 7.82 -13.46
C MET A 1 9.25 7.08 -12.23
N ALA A 2 8.50 6.10 -11.72
CA ALA A 2 8.84 5.44 -10.45
C ALA A 2 8.92 3.91 -10.64
N HIS A 3 9.92 3.46 -11.40
CA HIS A 3 10.21 2.03 -11.55
C HIS A 3 11.01 1.53 -10.35
N ILE A 4 10.42 0.61 -9.58
CA ILE A 4 11.04 0.00 -8.40
C ILE A 4 11.57 -1.38 -8.77
N THR A 5 12.82 -1.66 -8.43
CA THR A 5 13.40 -2.99 -8.53
C THR A 5 13.86 -3.44 -7.15
N VAL A 6 13.48 -4.64 -6.76
CA VAL A 6 13.88 -5.30 -5.50
C VAL A 6 14.70 -6.53 -5.88
N GLU A 7 15.94 -6.64 -5.40
CA GLU A 7 16.86 -7.70 -5.76
C GLU A 7 17.39 -8.42 -4.51
N ASN A 8 17.08 -9.71 -4.39
CA ASN A 8 17.54 -10.62 -3.31
C ASN A 8 17.36 -10.02 -1.91
N LEU A 9 16.25 -9.29 -1.68
CA LEU A 9 15.99 -8.59 -0.43
C LEU A 9 15.78 -9.58 0.70
N ALA A 10 16.60 -9.48 1.77
CA ALA A 10 16.44 -10.28 2.97
C ALA A 10 16.39 -9.43 4.23
N LYS A 11 15.65 -9.90 5.23
CA LYS A 11 15.55 -9.26 6.55
C LYS A 11 15.53 -10.28 7.67
N GLU A 12 16.45 -10.10 8.60
CA GLU A 12 16.52 -10.84 9.86
C GLU A 12 16.44 -9.88 11.04
N PHE A 13 15.82 -10.33 12.11
CA PHE A 13 15.78 -9.63 13.39
C PHE A 13 16.45 -10.49 14.46
N SER A 14 17.21 -9.88 15.35
CA SER A 14 17.74 -10.56 16.54
C SER A 14 16.65 -10.69 17.60
N ARG A 15 16.45 -11.91 18.11
CA ARG A 15 15.59 -12.17 19.26
C ARG A 15 16.32 -11.90 20.57
N ALA A 16 15.56 -11.74 21.66
CA ALA A 16 16.12 -11.52 22.99
C ALA A 16 17.03 -12.66 23.48
N ASP A 17 16.82 -13.88 22.98
CA ASP A 17 17.63 -15.08 23.26
C ASP A 17 18.91 -15.19 22.40
N GLY A 18 19.17 -14.19 21.56
CA GLY A 18 20.31 -14.16 20.65
C GLY A 18 20.12 -14.93 19.34
N THR A 19 18.99 -15.61 19.13
CA THR A 19 18.68 -16.28 17.86
C THR A 19 18.24 -15.29 16.78
N ALA A 20 18.51 -15.60 15.51
CA ALA A 20 18.02 -14.82 14.38
C ALA A 20 16.62 -15.28 13.96
N LEU A 21 15.71 -14.32 13.73
CA LEU A 21 14.43 -14.55 13.10
C LEU A 21 14.50 -14.05 11.65
N SER A 22 14.57 -14.97 10.70
CA SER A 22 14.48 -14.62 9.29
C SER A 22 13.02 -14.32 8.92
N VAL A 23 12.77 -13.08 8.51
CA VAL A 23 11.42 -12.61 8.13
C VAL A 23 11.27 -12.56 6.62
N ILE A 24 12.27 -12.05 5.90
CA ILE A 24 12.29 -12.00 4.43
C ILE A 24 13.50 -12.80 3.94
N GLY A 25 13.25 -13.73 3.02
CA GLY A 25 14.19 -14.75 2.59
C GLY A 25 14.69 -14.62 1.14
N GLY A 26 14.99 -13.39 0.67
CA GLY A 26 15.50 -13.17 -0.68
C GLY A 26 14.40 -12.86 -1.70
N LEU A 27 13.61 -11.82 -1.45
CA LEU A 27 12.60 -11.35 -2.39
C LEU A 27 13.23 -10.66 -3.60
N THR A 28 12.77 -11.03 -4.80
CA THR A 28 13.14 -10.38 -6.06
C THR A 28 11.88 -10.13 -6.89
N PHE A 29 11.59 -8.88 -7.20
CA PHE A 29 10.47 -8.45 -8.04
C PHE A 29 10.69 -7.02 -8.54
N ASP A 30 9.87 -6.60 -9.51
CA ASP A 30 9.84 -5.23 -10.01
C ASP A 30 8.42 -4.65 -9.97
N VAL A 31 8.32 -3.33 -9.94
CA VAL A 31 7.06 -2.58 -10.07
C VAL A 31 7.30 -1.46 -11.07
N LYS A 32 6.50 -1.45 -12.14
CA LYS A 32 6.61 -0.45 -13.21
C LYS A 32 5.97 0.88 -12.80
N ASP A 33 6.38 1.95 -13.45
CA ASP A 33 5.77 3.27 -13.28
C ASP A 33 4.26 3.23 -13.57
N GLY A 34 3.46 3.85 -12.68
CA GLY A 34 1.99 3.87 -12.79
C GLY A 34 1.30 2.53 -12.51
N GLU A 35 2.04 1.47 -12.19
CA GLU A 35 1.47 0.15 -11.94
C GLU A 35 0.86 0.04 -10.54
N PHE A 36 -0.26 -0.65 -10.45
CA PHE A 36 -0.84 -1.08 -9.17
C PHE A 36 -0.46 -2.54 -8.91
N VAL A 37 0.44 -2.79 -7.98
CA VAL A 37 0.88 -4.13 -7.59
C VAL A 37 0.37 -4.47 -6.20
N SER A 38 -0.37 -5.58 -6.08
CA SER A 38 -0.74 -6.15 -4.77
C SER A 38 0.24 -7.23 -4.35
N ILE A 39 0.59 -7.24 -3.08
CA ILE A 39 1.38 -8.29 -2.43
C ILE A 39 0.44 -9.06 -1.50
N LEU A 40 0.12 -10.30 -1.90
CA LEU A 40 -0.79 -11.20 -1.19
C LEU A 40 0.01 -12.26 -0.44
N GLY A 41 -0.30 -12.45 0.83
CA GLY A 41 0.33 -13.49 1.64
C GLY A 41 -0.33 -13.65 3.01
N PRO A 42 0.01 -14.72 3.75
CA PRO A 42 -0.55 -14.98 5.08
C PRO A 42 -0.31 -13.84 6.07
N SER A 43 -1.16 -13.76 7.10
CA SER A 43 -0.95 -12.79 8.17
C SER A 43 0.37 -13.05 8.89
N GLY A 44 1.12 -11.97 9.17
CA GLY A 44 2.39 -12.08 9.88
C GLY A 44 3.57 -12.62 9.04
N CYS A 45 3.44 -12.89 7.74
CA CYS A 45 4.55 -13.37 6.92
C CYS A 45 5.71 -12.36 6.76
N GLY A 46 5.46 -11.05 6.86
CA GLY A 46 6.51 -10.02 6.72
C GLY A 46 6.17 -8.89 5.74
N LYS A 47 4.94 -8.82 5.24
CA LYS A 47 4.48 -7.80 4.28
C LYS A 47 4.68 -6.37 4.78
N SER A 48 4.28 -6.08 6.01
CA SER A 48 4.49 -4.75 6.62
C SER A 48 5.97 -4.43 6.84
N THR A 49 6.82 -5.46 7.08
CA THR A 49 8.27 -5.31 7.14
C THR A 49 8.82 -4.92 5.77
N LEU A 50 8.35 -5.57 4.70
CA LEU A 50 8.71 -5.20 3.32
C LEU A 50 8.34 -3.76 3.00
N LEU A 51 7.09 -3.34 3.31
CA LEU A 51 6.68 -1.95 3.12
C LEU A 51 7.54 -0.97 3.95
N SER A 52 7.90 -1.32 5.18
CA SER A 52 8.78 -0.51 6.02
C SER A 52 10.17 -0.34 5.41
N ILE A 53 10.70 -1.39 4.79
CA ILE A 53 11.98 -1.33 4.07
C ILE A 53 11.86 -0.47 2.81
N LEU A 54 10.79 -0.64 2.02
CA LEU A 54 10.50 0.19 0.85
C LEU A 54 10.32 1.67 1.21
N ALA A 55 9.76 1.94 2.39
CA ALA A 55 9.61 3.30 2.92
C ALA A 55 10.91 3.89 3.50
N GLY A 56 11.99 3.12 3.58
CA GLY A 56 13.24 3.54 4.22
C GLY A 56 13.16 3.66 5.75
N LEU A 57 12.10 3.15 6.37
CA LEU A 57 11.89 3.13 7.82
C LEU A 57 12.65 1.98 8.50
N GLU A 58 12.97 0.93 7.74
CA GLU A 58 13.71 -0.24 8.18
C GLU A 58 14.82 -0.54 7.15
N ARG A 59 15.96 -1.05 7.61
CA ARG A 59 17.07 -1.44 6.73
C ARG A 59 16.99 -2.93 6.41
N PRO A 60 17.21 -3.36 5.16
CA PRO A 60 17.37 -4.76 4.85
C PRO A 60 18.66 -5.31 5.51
N THR A 61 18.70 -6.61 5.73
CA THR A 61 19.93 -7.32 6.17
C THR A 61 20.85 -7.55 4.97
N SER A 62 20.27 -7.86 3.80
CA SER A 62 20.98 -7.98 2.54
C SER A 62 20.04 -7.72 1.35
N GLY A 63 20.62 -7.68 0.15
CA GLY A 63 19.89 -7.31 -1.05
C GLY A 63 19.78 -5.79 -1.20
N GLU A 64 19.17 -5.35 -2.28
CA GLU A 64 19.01 -3.94 -2.57
C GLU A 64 17.66 -3.60 -3.18
N ILE A 65 17.29 -2.33 -3.02
CA ILE A 65 16.14 -1.73 -3.66
C ILE A 65 16.65 -0.59 -4.53
N ARG A 66 16.16 -0.52 -5.76
CA ARG A 66 16.47 0.57 -6.69
C ARG A 66 15.19 1.26 -7.13
N LEU A 67 15.28 2.57 -7.29
CA LEU A 67 14.27 3.40 -7.94
C LEU A 67 14.88 4.02 -9.18
N ASP A 68 14.28 3.79 -10.34
CA ASP A 68 14.80 4.26 -11.63
C ASP A 68 16.31 3.91 -11.81
N GLY A 69 16.69 2.70 -11.39
CA GLY A 69 18.05 2.18 -11.42
C GLY A 69 19.01 2.73 -10.35
N LYS A 70 18.58 3.68 -9.51
CA LYS A 70 19.38 4.25 -8.43
C LYS A 70 19.07 3.55 -7.09
N PRO A 71 20.08 3.19 -6.28
CA PRO A 71 19.83 2.58 -4.98
C PRO A 71 18.92 3.44 -4.10
N LEU A 72 17.90 2.82 -3.52
CA LEU A 72 17.03 3.45 -2.54
C LEU A 72 17.72 3.37 -1.17
N GLY A 73 18.14 4.51 -0.63
CA GLY A 73 18.81 4.60 0.66
C GLY A 73 18.34 5.82 1.47
N PRO A 74 18.82 5.98 2.70
CA PRO A 74 18.46 7.13 3.56
C PRO A 74 18.75 8.50 2.96
N ASN A 75 19.60 8.55 1.93
CA ASN A 75 20.02 9.75 1.21
C ASN A 75 19.54 9.77 -0.26
N SER A 76 18.56 8.94 -0.64
CA SER A 76 17.99 8.99 -1.98
C SER A 76 17.14 10.27 -2.12
N ASN A 77 17.85 11.37 -2.41
CA ASN A 77 17.24 12.67 -2.65
C ASN A 77 16.35 12.58 -3.89
N GLY A 78 15.07 12.77 -3.70
CA GLY A 78 14.13 13.06 -4.78
C GLY A 78 12.87 12.20 -4.89
N MET A 79 12.79 11.03 -4.23
CA MET A 79 11.54 10.24 -4.24
C MET A 79 10.59 10.72 -3.14
N ARG A 80 9.37 11.03 -3.52
CA ARG A 80 8.28 11.31 -2.57
C ARG A 80 7.47 10.05 -2.37
N LEU A 81 7.44 9.55 -1.14
CA LEU A 81 6.66 8.39 -0.73
C LEU A 81 5.41 8.83 0.05
N GLY A 82 4.26 8.30 -0.35
CA GLY A 82 3.06 8.29 0.47
C GLY A 82 2.93 6.96 1.20
N PHE A 83 2.54 6.98 2.47
CA PHE A 83 2.31 5.76 3.24
C PHE A 83 0.93 5.79 3.88
N VAL A 84 0.12 4.76 3.61
CA VAL A 84 -1.18 4.53 4.25
C VAL A 84 -1.05 3.31 5.15
N PHE A 85 -1.19 3.52 6.45
CA PHE A 85 -1.12 2.47 7.46
C PHE A 85 -2.45 1.72 7.58
N GLN A 86 -2.40 0.51 8.09
CA GLN A 86 -3.56 -0.31 8.42
C GLN A 86 -4.57 0.45 9.29
N GLN A 87 -4.08 1.09 10.35
CA GLN A 87 -4.87 2.06 11.11
C GLN A 87 -4.59 3.47 10.56
N PRO A 88 -5.60 4.35 10.41
CA PRO A 88 -5.44 5.68 9.81
C PRO A 88 -4.41 6.58 10.49
N ARG A 89 -4.10 6.34 11.77
CA ARG A 89 -3.12 7.11 12.59
C ARG A 89 -3.31 8.62 12.43
N LEU A 90 -4.57 9.07 12.52
CA LEU A 90 -4.89 10.49 12.50
C LEU A 90 -4.59 11.13 13.85
N LEU A 91 -4.23 12.41 13.83
CA LEU A 91 -4.05 13.20 15.02
C LEU A 91 -5.43 13.69 15.50
N ASN A 92 -5.94 13.12 16.59
CA ASN A 92 -7.30 13.37 17.09
C ASN A 92 -7.55 14.82 17.51
N TRP A 93 -6.49 15.58 17.82
CA TRP A 93 -6.51 16.99 18.18
C TRP A 93 -6.35 17.96 17.00
N ARG A 94 -6.26 17.42 15.78
CA ARG A 94 -6.22 18.20 14.54
C ARG A 94 -7.47 17.92 13.71
N SER A 95 -7.99 18.94 13.06
CA SER A 95 -9.09 18.77 12.11
C SER A 95 -8.66 17.92 10.91
N VAL A 96 -9.61 17.47 10.12
CA VAL A 96 -9.40 16.73 8.87
C VAL A 96 -8.41 17.47 7.96
N ARG A 97 -8.68 18.74 7.66
CA ARG A 97 -7.79 19.59 6.86
C ARG A 97 -6.37 19.63 7.42
N ARG A 98 -6.23 19.83 8.75
CA ARG A 98 -4.91 19.89 9.38
C ARG A 98 -4.21 18.53 9.42
N ASN A 99 -4.93 17.43 9.43
CA ASN A 99 -4.35 16.09 9.27
C ASN A 99 -3.77 15.92 7.86
N VAL A 100 -4.51 16.34 6.82
CA VAL A 100 -4.03 16.26 5.43
C VAL A 100 -2.85 17.19 5.19
N MET A 101 -2.86 18.40 5.75
CA MET A 101 -1.76 19.36 5.61
C MET A 101 -0.48 18.96 6.34
N LEU A 102 -0.54 18.03 7.31
CA LEU A 102 0.60 17.69 8.19
C LEU A 102 1.93 17.44 7.46
N PRO A 103 1.97 16.67 6.35
CA PRO A 103 3.22 16.44 5.64
C PRO A 103 3.78 17.69 4.93
N LEU A 104 2.95 18.70 4.67
CA LEU A 104 3.32 19.94 3.99
C LEU A 104 3.94 20.98 4.96
N GLU A 105 3.76 20.83 6.28
CA GLU A 105 4.20 21.81 7.27
C GLU A 105 5.72 22.04 7.29
N ARG A 106 6.51 21.10 6.78
CA ARG A 106 7.99 21.22 6.69
C ARG A 106 8.48 21.69 5.32
N GLY A 107 7.58 21.88 4.38
CA GLY A 107 7.91 22.34 3.03
C GLY A 107 7.99 23.86 2.92
N SER A 108 8.23 24.34 1.69
CA SER A 108 8.33 25.77 1.36
C SER A 108 6.99 26.40 0.94
N LEU A 109 5.89 25.63 0.90
CA LEU A 109 4.58 26.12 0.49
C LEU A 109 4.00 27.11 1.51
N SER A 110 3.40 28.20 1.03
CA SER A 110 2.63 29.12 1.86
C SER A 110 1.41 28.43 2.49
N LYS A 111 0.82 29.03 3.50
CA LYS A 111 -0.40 28.48 4.14
C LYS A 111 -1.56 28.41 3.17
N GLU A 112 -1.69 29.37 2.28
CA GLU A 112 -2.71 29.45 1.26
C GLU A 112 -2.55 28.30 0.24
N GLU A 113 -1.32 28.04 -0.20
CA GLU A 113 -1.01 26.91 -1.11
C GLU A 113 -1.28 25.57 -0.41
N GLN A 114 -0.88 25.38 0.84
CA GLN A 114 -1.16 24.19 1.62
C GLN A 114 -2.68 23.96 1.78
N GLN A 115 -3.46 25.01 2.03
CA GLN A 115 -4.92 24.93 2.13
C GLN A 115 -5.55 24.56 0.78
N ALA A 116 -5.15 25.19 -0.30
CA ALA A 116 -5.64 24.90 -1.65
C ALA A 116 -5.35 23.44 -2.03
N LEU A 117 -4.11 22.99 -1.80
CA LEU A 117 -3.69 21.62 -2.10
C LEU A 117 -4.44 20.60 -1.23
N SER A 118 -4.59 20.86 0.07
CA SER A 118 -5.37 19.97 0.95
C SER A 118 -6.84 19.90 0.55
N GLY A 119 -7.44 21.01 0.12
CA GLY A 119 -8.80 21.05 -0.41
C GLY A 119 -8.96 20.14 -1.63
N ARG A 120 -8.06 20.25 -2.63
CA ARG A 120 -8.04 19.40 -3.82
C ARG A 120 -8.03 17.89 -3.47
N TYR A 121 -7.18 17.47 -2.50
CA TYR A 121 -7.12 16.05 -2.14
C TYR A 121 -8.27 15.61 -1.24
N LEU A 122 -8.88 16.51 -0.47
CA LEU A 122 -10.15 16.22 0.23
C LEU A 122 -11.32 16.05 -0.74
N ASP A 123 -11.37 16.87 -1.80
CA ASP A 123 -12.32 16.68 -2.89
C ASP A 123 -12.13 15.34 -3.60
N LEU A 124 -10.88 14.99 -3.91
CA LEU A 124 -10.53 13.73 -4.56
C LEU A 124 -11.03 12.50 -3.77
N VAL A 125 -10.99 12.54 -2.45
CA VAL A 125 -11.48 11.45 -1.58
C VAL A 125 -12.94 11.66 -1.12
N ARG A 126 -13.67 12.63 -1.70
CA ARG A 126 -15.08 12.93 -1.40
C ARG A 126 -15.34 13.23 0.08
N LEU A 127 -14.54 14.13 0.64
CA LEU A 127 -14.66 14.61 2.02
C LEU A 127 -14.97 16.13 2.09
N ASN A 128 -15.59 16.68 1.05
CA ASN A 128 -16.03 18.07 1.02
C ASN A 128 -17.07 18.31 2.13
N GLY A 129 -16.92 19.41 2.85
CA GLY A 129 -17.79 19.77 3.98
C GLY A 129 -17.38 19.11 5.31
N PHE A 130 -16.32 18.28 5.33
CA PHE A 130 -15.80 17.66 6.55
C PHE A 130 -14.45 18.21 6.99
N GLU A 131 -13.97 19.28 6.38
CA GLU A 131 -12.62 19.83 6.55
C GLU A 131 -12.30 20.21 8.00
N ASP A 132 -13.28 20.76 8.69
CA ASP A 132 -13.15 21.25 10.07
C ASP A 132 -13.54 20.22 11.12
N TYR A 133 -14.04 19.04 10.71
CA TYR A 133 -14.34 17.94 11.61
C TYR A 133 -13.06 17.36 12.20
N PHE A 134 -13.19 16.70 13.36
CA PHE A 134 -12.10 15.98 14.01
C PHE A 134 -12.23 14.47 13.77
N PRO A 135 -11.13 13.70 13.79
CA PRO A 135 -11.15 12.26 13.49
C PRO A 135 -12.21 11.47 14.26
N LEU A 136 -12.42 11.76 15.55
CA LEU A 136 -13.42 11.07 16.37
C LEU A 136 -14.88 11.31 15.97
N GLN A 137 -15.15 12.29 15.11
CA GLN A 137 -16.48 12.60 14.56
C GLN A 137 -16.75 11.88 13.24
N LEU A 138 -15.75 11.14 12.71
CA LEU A 138 -15.81 10.48 11.42
C LEU A 138 -16.02 8.98 11.57
N SER A 139 -16.70 8.36 10.58
CA SER A 139 -16.72 6.91 10.44
C SER A 139 -15.31 6.36 10.11
N GLY A 140 -15.08 5.06 10.35
CA GLY A 140 -13.80 4.41 10.02
C GLY A 140 -13.40 4.58 8.55
N GLY A 141 -14.35 4.42 7.62
CA GLY A 141 -14.12 4.66 6.19
C GLY A 141 -13.76 6.11 5.86
N MET A 142 -14.38 7.09 6.54
CA MET A 142 -14.01 8.50 6.38
C MET A 142 -12.60 8.77 6.93
N GLN A 143 -12.24 8.20 8.08
CA GLN A 143 -10.88 8.31 8.62
C GLN A 143 -9.85 7.73 7.66
N GLN A 144 -10.17 6.60 7.02
CA GLN A 144 -9.28 5.99 6.02
C GLN A 144 -9.12 6.89 4.79
N ARG A 145 -10.18 7.53 4.31
CA ARG A 145 -10.10 8.54 3.24
C ARG A 145 -9.21 9.71 3.61
N VAL A 146 -9.28 10.21 4.84
CA VAL A 146 -8.36 11.25 5.34
C VAL A 146 -6.90 10.77 5.29
N ALA A 147 -6.63 9.53 5.70
CA ALA A 147 -5.29 8.95 5.65
C ALA A 147 -4.77 8.83 4.20
N ILE A 148 -5.63 8.43 3.26
CA ILE A 148 -5.30 8.40 1.81
C ILE A 148 -5.02 9.82 1.30
N ALA A 149 -5.88 10.80 1.58
CA ALA A 149 -5.65 12.20 1.19
C ALA A 149 -4.35 12.74 1.75
N ARG A 150 -4.03 12.44 3.03
CA ARG A 150 -2.77 12.82 3.67
C ARG A 150 -1.55 12.19 3.00
N ALA A 151 -1.65 10.96 2.53
CA ALA A 151 -0.57 10.30 1.82
C ALA A 151 -0.39 10.85 0.40
N LEU A 152 -1.47 11.27 -0.27
CA LEU A 152 -1.46 11.80 -1.62
C LEU A 152 -1.08 13.28 -1.72
N VAL A 153 -1.31 14.07 -0.66
CA VAL A 153 -1.11 15.55 -0.69
C VAL A 153 0.33 15.97 -0.98
N VAL A 154 1.30 15.11 -0.70
CA VAL A 154 2.72 15.32 -1.04
C VAL A 154 3.01 15.01 -2.51
N GLU A 155 1.99 14.66 -3.29
CA GLU A 155 2.11 14.22 -4.69
C GLU A 155 3.18 13.14 -4.84
N PRO A 156 3.00 11.98 -4.16
CA PRO A 156 4.04 10.95 -4.10
C PRO A 156 4.28 10.35 -5.47
N ASP A 157 5.51 9.89 -5.70
CA ASP A 157 5.86 9.07 -6.86
C ASP A 157 5.39 7.63 -6.67
N VAL A 158 5.42 7.15 -5.41
CA VAL A 158 4.96 5.82 -5.00
C VAL A 158 4.07 5.92 -3.76
N LEU A 159 2.94 5.21 -3.79
CA LEU A 159 2.03 5.07 -2.66
C LEU A 159 2.12 3.65 -2.09
N LEU A 160 2.55 3.54 -0.85
CA LEU A 160 2.62 2.29 -0.10
C LEU A 160 1.39 2.16 0.80
N MET A 161 0.70 1.02 0.75
CA MET A 161 -0.53 0.78 1.49
C MET A 161 -0.48 -0.54 2.24
N ASP A 162 -0.57 -0.49 3.57
CA ASP A 162 -0.50 -1.65 4.46
C ASP A 162 -1.90 -2.03 4.97
N GLU A 163 -2.53 -3.02 4.37
CA GLU A 163 -3.86 -3.55 4.71
C GLU A 163 -4.91 -2.46 5.03
N PRO A 164 -5.10 -1.44 4.19
CA PRO A 164 -5.82 -0.22 4.56
C PRO A 164 -7.32 -0.43 4.78
N PHE A 165 -7.88 -1.58 4.40
CA PHE A 165 -9.32 -1.86 4.50
C PHE A 165 -9.67 -2.96 5.50
N SER A 166 -8.68 -3.60 6.13
CA SER A 166 -8.86 -4.75 7.02
C SER A 166 -9.71 -4.47 8.27
N SER A 167 -9.84 -3.22 8.70
CA SER A 167 -10.65 -2.81 9.84
C SER A 167 -12.07 -2.34 9.47
N LEU A 168 -12.44 -2.38 8.18
CA LEU A 168 -13.73 -1.93 7.68
C LEU A 168 -14.68 -3.12 7.50
N ASP A 169 -15.98 -2.87 7.65
CA ASP A 169 -17.00 -3.83 7.23
C ASP A 169 -16.98 -4.01 5.70
N GLU A 170 -17.45 -5.15 5.20
CA GLU A 170 -17.34 -5.51 3.77
C GLU A 170 -18.01 -4.50 2.84
N ILE A 171 -19.16 -3.93 3.22
CA ILE A 171 -19.88 -2.95 2.38
C ILE A 171 -19.05 -1.68 2.24
N THR A 172 -18.48 -1.20 3.35
CA THR A 172 -17.61 -0.03 3.37
C THR A 172 -16.29 -0.31 2.63
N ALA A 173 -15.70 -1.49 2.82
CA ALA A 173 -14.48 -1.90 2.14
C ALA A 173 -14.68 -1.95 0.61
N ARG A 174 -15.77 -2.52 0.10
CA ARG A 174 -16.10 -2.51 -1.34
C ARG A 174 -16.18 -1.10 -1.91
N LYS A 175 -16.86 -0.19 -1.22
CA LYS A 175 -16.95 1.23 -1.64
C LYS A 175 -15.57 1.89 -1.64
N MET A 176 -14.73 1.59 -0.67
CA MET A 176 -13.37 2.14 -0.57
C MET A 176 -12.44 1.59 -1.66
N ARG A 177 -12.55 0.30 -2.01
CA ARG A 177 -11.79 -0.30 -3.12
C ARG A 177 -12.17 0.34 -4.47
N ALA A 178 -13.47 0.51 -4.73
CA ALA A 178 -13.93 1.20 -5.94
C ALA A 178 -13.43 2.66 -5.99
N GLU A 179 -13.45 3.36 -4.86
CA GLU A 179 -12.94 4.72 -4.74
C GLU A 179 -11.41 4.78 -4.94
N LEU A 180 -10.65 3.83 -4.38
CA LEU A 180 -9.20 3.75 -4.59
C LEU A 180 -8.86 3.50 -6.06
N ASN A 181 -9.61 2.64 -6.76
CA ASN A 181 -9.46 2.42 -8.19
C ASN A 181 -9.67 3.72 -8.98
N ARG A 182 -10.73 4.48 -8.64
CA ARG A 182 -10.99 5.79 -9.26
C ARG A 182 -9.83 6.75 -9.03
N ILE A 183 -9.36 6.87 -7.79
CA ILE A 183 -8.23 7.72 -7.41
C ILE A 183 -6.97 7.32 -8.17
N TRP A 184 -6.69 6.02 -8.26
CA TRP A 184 -5.53 5.52 -9.00
C TRP A 184 -5.59 5.90 -10.48
N HIS A 185 -6.75 5.73 -11.14
CA HIS A 185 -6.94 6.11 -12.54
C HIS A 185 -6.81 7.63 -12.77
N GLU A 186 -7.24 8.45 -11.82
CA GLU A 186 -7.12 9.91 -11.92
C GLU A 186 -5.70 10.42 -11.66
N THR A 187 -4.91 9.66 -10.91
CA THR A 187 -3.58 10.10 -10.45
C THR A 187 -2.42 9.38 -11.13
N GLU A 188 -2.67 8.21 -11.72
CA GLU A 188 -1.68 7.33 -12.38
C GLU A 188 -0.44 7.06 -11.51
N LYS A 189 -0.61 6.98 -10.19
CA LYS A 189 0.49 6.76 -9.25
C LYS A 189 0.89 5.28 -9.22
N THR A 190 2.17 5.03 -9.02
CA THR A 190 2.65 3.69 -8.69
C THR A 190 2.17 3.30 -7.29
N ILE A 191 1.47 2.18 -7.17
CA ILE A 191 0.92 1.71 -5.89
C ILE A 191 1.46 0.33 -5.55
N ILE A 192 1.97 0.16 -4.34
CA ILE A 192 2.27 -1.13 -3.73
C ILE A 192 1.28 -1.32 -2.57
N PHE A 193 0.41 -2.29 -2.73
CA PHE A 193 -0.69 -2.58 -1.83
C PHE A 193 -0.49 -3.95 -1.16
N VAL A 194 -0.49 -3.99 0.15
CA VAL A 194 -0.35 -5.24 0.91
C VAL A 194 -1.72 -5.64 1.45
N THR A 195 -2.08 -6.89 1.27
CA THR A 195 -3.29 -7.49 1.81
C THR A 195 -3.14 -8.98 2.05
N HIS A 196 -4.05 -9.56 2.83
CA HIS A 196 -4.29 -10.99 2.93
C HIS A 196 -5.62 -11.41 2.26
N ASP A 197 -6.38 -10.45 1.73
CA ASP A 197 -7.66 -10.69 1.05
C ASP A 197 -7.44 -10.83 -0.47
N ILE A 198 -7.78 -12.03 -0.98
CA ILE A 198 -7.64 -12.38 -2.39
C ILE A 198 -8.53 -11.51 -3.27
N SER A 199 -9.76 -11.21 -2.83
CA SER A 199 -10.71 -10.41 -3.60
C SER A 199 -10.23 -8.97 -3.73
N GLU A 200 -9.64 -8.40 -2.68
CA GLU A 200 -9.00 -7.08 -2.73
C GLU A 200 -7.86 -7.06 -3.75
N ALA A 201 -6.95 -8.03 -3.63
CA ALA A 201 -5.78 -8.12 -4.48
C ALA A 201 -6.15 -8.24 -5.96
N VAL A 202 -7.11 -9.09 -6.29
CA VAL A 202 -7.60 -9.29 -7.68
C VAL A 202 -8.37 -8.07 -8.18
N PHE A 203 -9.21 -7.44 -7.32
CA PHE A 203 -10.02 -6.29 -7.73
C PHE A 203 -9.19 -5.04 -8.00
N LEU A 204 -8.10 -4.84 -7.26
CA LEU A 204 -7.36 -3.57 -7.27
C LEU A 204 -6.18 -3.56 -8.24
N SER A 205 -5.47 -4.67 -8.42
CA SER A 205 -4.13 -4.63 -9.02
C SER A 205 -4.05 -5.02 -10.49
N ASN A 206 -3.00 -4.52 -11.17
CA ASN A 206 -2.58 -5.00 -12.48
C ASN A 206 -1.78 -6.29 -12.36
N ARG A 207 -0.95 -6.37 -11.32
CA ARG A 207 -0.14 -7.56 -11.01
C ARG A 207 -0.28 -7.92 -9.56
N LEU A 208 -0.28 -9.22 -9.30
CA LEU A 208 -0.40 -9.82 -7.99
C LEU A 208 0.86 -10.63 -7.70
N LEU A 209 1.57 -10.23 -6.64
CA LEU A 209 2.70 -10.97 -6.10
C LEU A 209 2.20 -11.83 -4.95
N VAL A 210 2.20 -13.15 -5.10
CA VAL A 210 1.88 -14.10 -4.04
C VAL A 210 3.17 -14.43 -3.28
N VAL A 211 3.15 -14.30 -1.96
CA VAL A 211 4.32 -14.54 -1.11
C VAL A 211 4.05 -15.60 -0.05
N THR A 212 5.09 -16.36 0.28
CA THR A 212 5.04 -17.46 1.25
C THR A 212 4.97 -16.96 2.70
N GLU A 213 4.77 -17.88 3.64
CA GLU A 213 5.09 -17.70 5.06
C GLU A 213 6.58 -17.36 5.27
N ARG A 214 6.94 -17.07 6.54
CA ARG A 214 8.33 -16.80 6.91
C ARG A 214 9.24 -18.00 6.72
N PRO A 215 10.45 -17.79 6.18
CA PRO A 215 10.96 -16.57 5.58
C PRO A 215 10.27 -16.25 4.25
N THR A 216 9.69 -15.04 4.14
CA THR A 216 8.90 -14.62 3.00
C THR A 216 9.69 -14.68 1.70
N ARG A 217 9.15 -15.37 0.71
CA ARG A 217 9.68 -15.51 -0.65
C ARG A 217 8.59 -15.26 -1.66
N VAL A 218 8.96 -14.95 -2.89
CA VAL A 218 8.00 -14.92 -4.00
C VAL A 218 7.60 -16.37 -4.31
N PHE A 219 6.31 -16.67 -4.23
CA PHE A 219 5.75 -17.96 -4.64
C PHE A 219 5.31 -17.91 -6.11
N ASP A 220 4.55 -16.86 -6.48
CA ASP A 220 4.06 -16.69 -7.85
C ASP A 220 3.82 -15.20 -8.14
N MET A 221 3.78 -14.87 -9.44
CA MET A 221 3.46 -13.53 -9.92
C MET A 221 2.45 -13.61 -11.06
N LEU A 222 1.29 -13.03 -10.87
CA LEU A 222 0.15 -13.10 -11.76
C LEU A 222 -0.16 -11.74 -12.37
N THR A 223 -0.46 -11.70 -13.66
CA THR A 223 -1.05 -10.51 -14.30
C THR A 223 -2.57 -10.62 -14.25
N ILE A 224 -3.23 -9.54 -13.86
CA ILE A 224 -4.68 -9.43 -13.81
C ILE A 224 -5.14 -8.71 -15.09
N ASP A 225 -5.45 -9.49 -16.11
CA ASP A 225 -5.85 -8.98 -17.43
C ASP A 225 -7.37 -8.73 -17.48
N VAL A 226 -7.84 -7.87 -16.59
CA VAL A 226 -9.21 -7.33 -16.59
C VAL A 226 -9.13 -5.82 -16.54
N GLY A 227 -9.68 -5.19 -17.58
CA GLY A 227 -9.67 -3.72 -17.70
C GLY A 227 -10.46 -3.02 -16.59
N TYR A 228 -10.28 -1.72 -16.49
CA TYR A 228 -11.04 -0.85 -15.60
C TYR A 228 -12.11 -0.08 -16.38
N PRO A 229 -13.23 0.33 -15.75
CA PRO A 229 -13.59 0.05 -14.35
C PRO A 229 -13.93 -1.43 -14.14
N ARG A 230 -13.58 -1.98 -12.99
CA ARG A 230 -13.91 -3.35 -12.59
C ARG A 230 -15.21 -3.38 -11.81
N ASP A 231 -15.99 -4.44 -12.04
CA ASP A 231 -17.22 -4.73 -11.31
C ASP A 231 -17.04 -6.05 -10.54
N TYR A 232 -17.54 -6.10 -9.30
CA TYR A 232 -17.54 -7.32 -8.49
C TYR A 232 -18.38 -8.44 -9.11
N ASP A 233 -19.33 -8.09 -9.98
CA ASP A 233 -20.19 -9.05 -10.69
C ASP A 233 -19.57 -9.53 -12.02
N ASP A 234 -18.32 -9.14 -12.36
CA ASP A 234 -17.60 -9.61 -13.56
C ASP A 234 -17.13 -11.07 -13.35
N ASP A 235 -17.66 -11.99 -14.14
CA ASP A 235 -17.31 -13.40 -14.11
C ASP A 235 -15.80 -13.65 -14.24
N ARG A 236 -15.08 -12.82 -15.00
CA ARG A 236 -13.62 -12.93 -15.16
C ARG A 236 -12.89 -12.67 -13.83
N LEU A 237 -13.33 -11.67 -13.06
CA LEU A 237 -12.77 -11.40 -11.72
C LEU A 237 -13.07 -12.54 -10.75
N PHE A 238 -14.27 -13.13 -10.85
CA PHE A 238 -14.63 -14.28 -10.03
C PHE A 238 -13.77 -15.50 -10.33
N GLU A 239 -13.56 -15.83 -11.61
CA GLU A 239 -12.68 -16.95 -11.99
C GLU A 239 -11.21 -16.70 -11.63
N LEU A 240 -10.72 -15.46 -11.74
CA LEU A 240 -9.38 -15.08 -11.27
C LEU A 240 -9.25 -15.23 -9.75
N THR A 241 -10.25 -14.79 -8.98
CA THR A 241 -10.28 -14.96 -7.52
C THR A 241 -10.21 -16.43 -7.14
N LYS A 242 -10.96 -17.32 -7.82
CA LYS A 242 -10.86 -18.78 -7.61
C LYS A 242 -9.48 -19.31 -7.96
N LYS A 243 -8.90 -18.86 -9.09
CA LYS A 243 -7.56 -19.29 -9.52
C LYS A 243 -6.51 -18.91 -8.48
N VAL A 244 -6.53 -17.66 -8.00
CA VAL A 244 -5.61 -17.18 -6.96
C VAL A 244 -5.84 -17.94 -5.65
N GLY A 245 -7.10 -18.23 -5.29
CA GLY A 245 -7.43 -19.04 -4.12
C GLY A 245 -6.80 -20.43 -4.16
N ARG A 246 -6.83 -21.10 -5.30
CA ARG A 246 -6.18 -22.41 -5.47
C ARG A 246 -4.66 -22.32 -5.34
N ILE A 247 -4.03 -21.29 -5.91
CA ILE A 247 -2.60 -21.05 -5.79
C ILE A 247 -2.23 -20.85 -4.32
N PHE A 248 -3.03 -20.08 -3.59
CA PHE A 248 -2.80 -19.78 -2.18
C PHE A 248 -2.92 -21.04 -1.31
N LEU A 249 -3.95 -21.88 -1.53
CA LEU A 249 -4.12 -23.16 -0.85
C LEU A 249 -2.96 -24.12 -1.12
N HIS A 250 -2.55 -24.22 -2.39
CA HIS A 250 -1.41 -25.09 -2.76
C HIS A 250 -0.08 -24.63 -2.13
N MET A 251 0.09 -23.33 -1.99
CA MET A 251 1.24 -22.75 -1.27
C MET A 251 1.24 -23.16 0.22
N GLU A 252 0.09 -23.12 0.88
CA GLU A 252 -0.04 -23.52 2.29
C GLU A 252 0.19 -25.02 2.50
N GLU A 253 -0.32 -25.87 1.60
CA GLU A 253 -0.13 -27.33 1.64
C GLU A 253 1.33 -27.75 1.39
N GLY A 254 2.07 -27.05 0.52
CA GLY A 254 3.47 -27.37 0.18
C GLY A 254 4.50 -26.99 1.26
N HIS A 255 4.11 -26.33 2.32
CA HIS A 255 4.96 -25.95 3.47
C HIS A 255 4.72 -26.82 4.71
N GLY A 256 3.87 -27.86 4.60
CA GLY A 256 3.54 -28.80 5.69
C GLY A 256 4.37 -30.07 5.72
N GLU A 257 5.47 -30.19 4.96
CA GLU A 257 6.43 -31.32 5.00
C GLU A 257 7.80 -30.90 5.50
#